data_92466f1e181a5e05c667ead108e281e6
#
_entry.id   92466f1e181a5e05c667ead108e281e6
#
_cell.length_a   1.000
_cell.length_b   1.000
_cell.length_c   1.000
_cell.angle_alpha   90.00
_cell.angle_beta   90.00
_cell.angle_gamma   90.00
#
_symmetry.space_group_name_H-M   'P 1'
#
loop_
_entity.id
_entity.type
_entity.pdbx_description
1 polymer ?
#
loop_
_entity_poly.entity_id
_entity_poly.type
_entity_poly.pdbx_seq_one_letter_code
_entity_poly.pdbx_strand_id
1 'polypeptide(L)'
;MFLQRLFQARSRRSVSWLVLTSQVVSLLFSPFYLPVIAFAALLVFSYLNMLPLLTKALLLVLVYCFTIALPHFFIFLYRKFNGWTRHQLGRRERRYVPYAVSIASYASLFYILVSIHVPRFALAIIAGALSIQVVCALVNSRLKVSTHAAASGGVVGSLMAFALIFSFDPTGWLCLTVLLSGMVCTARFVLRQHTLRELGWGVAIGVVCGFCCVIFI
;
A
#
# COMPACT_ATOMS: atom_id res chain seq x y z
N MET A 1 -6.93 -33.01 33.80
CA MET A 1 -5.74 -32.13 33.80
C MET A 1 -4.90 -32.22 32.51
N PHE A 2 -4.58 -33.44 32.00
CA PHE A 2 -3.79 -33.66 30.79
C PHE A 2 -4.46 -33.10 29.50
N LEU A 3 -5.74 -33.39 29.27
CA LEU A 3 -6.51 -32.90 28.13
C LEU A 3 -6.64 -31.36 28.09
N GLN A 4 -6.77 -30.69 29.22
CA GLN A 4 -6.81 -29.23 29.30
C GLN A 4 -5.45 -28.62 28.89
N ARG A 5 -4.32 -29.23 29.22
CA ARG A 5 -2.98 -28.79 28.80
C ARG A 5 -2.77 -28.97 27.30
N LEU A 6 -3.26 -30.07 26.72
CA LEU A 6 -3.23 -30.29 25.27
C LEU A 6 -4.08 -29.27 24.50
N PHE A 7 -5.29 -28.99 24.97
CA PHE A 7 -6.15 -27.94 24.39
C PHE A 7 -5.55 -26.55 24.49
N GLN A 8 -4.93 -26.20 25.63
CA GLN A 8 -4.23 -24.91 25.78
C GLN A 8 -2.97 -24.83 24.92
N ALA A 9 -2.19 -25.89 24.78
CA ALA A 9 -1.00 -25.94 23.93
C ALA A 9 -1.39 -25.81 22.44
N ARG A 10 -2.45 -26.51 22.00
CA ARG A 10 -3.00 -26.40 20.64
C ARG A 10 -3.54 -25.00 20.35
N SER A 11 -4.24 -24.39 21.30
CA SER A 11 -4.76 -23.02 21.20
C SER A 11 -3.61 -22.00 21.08
N ARG A 12 -2.57 -22.10 21.90
CA ARG A 12 -1.39 -21.22 21.82
C ARG A 12 -0.65 -21.36 20.49
N ARG A 13 -0.56 -22.58 19.95
CA ARG A 13 0.11 -22.86 18.67
C ARG A 13 -0.68 -22.28 17.49
N SER A 14 -2.02 -22.43 17.47
CA SER A 14 -2.88 -21.85 16.43
C SER A 14 -2.87 -20.33 16.47
N VAL A 15 -2.86 -19.71 17.63
CA VAL A 15 -2.75 -18.25 17.78
C VAL A 15 -1.39 -17.76 17.28
N SER A 16 -0.29 -18.49 17.51
CA SER A 16 1.03 -18.09 17.01
C SER A 16 1.11 -18.14 15.47
N TRP A 17 0.52 -19.16 14.84
CA TRP A 17 0.45 -19.27 13.38
C TRP A 17 -0.41 -18.16 12.75
N LEU A 18 -1.55 -17.84 13.37
CA LEU A 18 -2.42 -16.77 12.90
C LEU A 18 -1.71 -15.40 12.95
N VAL A 19 -0.95 -15.14 14.01
CA VAL A 19 -0.16 -13.91 14.13
C VAL A 19 0.96 -13.87 13.10
N LEU A 20 1.67 -14.99 12.90
CA LEU A 20 2.75 -15.08 11.92
C LEU A 20 2.24 -14.85 10.49
N THR A 21 1.17 -15.54 10.08
CA THR A 21 0.55 -15.35 8.76
C THR A 21 0.08 -13.91 8.57
N SER A 22 -0.54 -13.31 9.60
CA SER A 22 -0.96 -11.90 9.55
C SER A 22 0.23 -10.94 9.40
N GLN A 23 1.37 -11.22 10.03
CA GLN A 23 2.59 -10.43 9.85
C GLN A 23 3.14 -10.54 8.42
N VAL A 24 3.17 -11.75 7.85
CA VAL A 24 3.62 -11.99 6.47
C VAL A 24 2.70 -11.26 5.48
N VAL A 25 1.39 -11.40 5.60
CA VAL A 25 0.41 -10.69 4.75
C VAL A 25 0.60 -9.17 4.88
N SER A 26 0.71 -8.65 6.10
CA SER A 26 0.91 -7.21 6.33
C SER A 26 2.25 -6.70 5.77
N LEU A 27 3.28 -7.53 5.68
CA LEU A 27 4.56 -7.19 5.09
C LEU A 27 4.47 -7.16 3.56
N LEU A 28 3.93 -8.22 2.95
CA LEU A 28 3.80 -8.37 1.50
C LEU A 28 2.91 -7.28 0.88
N PHE A 29 1.80 -6.95 1.54
CA PHE A 29 0.85 -5.91 1.11
C PHE A 29 1.09 -4.58 1.83
N SER A 30 2.35 -4.23 2.07
CA SER A 30 2.71 -2.91 2.58
C SER A 30 2.38 -1.83 1.54
N PRO A 31 1.93 -0.63 1.96
CA PRO A 31 1.63 0.48 1.06
C PRO A 31 2.82 0.91 0.19
N PHE A 32 4.03 0.56 0.58
CA PHE A 32 5.24 0.86 -0.18
C PHE A 32 5.49 -0.11 -1.36
N TYR A 33 5.05 -1.38 -1.24
CA TYR A 33 5.23 -2.38 -2.29
C TYR A 33 4.13 -2.33 -3.35
N LEU A 34 2.90 -1.95 -2.99
CA LEU A 34 1.75 -1.98 -3.90
C LEU A 34 1.95 -1.12 -5.16
N PRO A 35 2.54 0.10 -5.13
CA PRO A 35 2.81 0.86 -6.34
C PRO A 35 3.80 0.16 -7.28
N VAL A 36 4.82 -0.52 -6.74
CA VAL A 36 5.78 -1.28 -7.54
C VAL A 36 5.09 -2.46 -8.23
N ILE A 37 4.26 -3.20 -7.49
CA ILE A 37 3.49 -4.34 -8.04
C ILE A 37 2.52 -3.85 -9.12
N ALA A 38 1.79 -2.76 -8.87
CA ALA A 38 0.87 -2.19 -9.84
C ALA A 38 1.60 -1.70 -11.10
N PHE A 39 2.76 -1.04 -10.93
CA PHE A 39 3.56 -0.58 -12.05
C PHE A 39 4.16 -1.76 -12.85
N ALA A 40 4.62 -2.81 -12.17
CA ALA A 40 5.08 -4.03 -12.81
C ALA A 40 3.94 -4.72 -13.60
N ALA A 41 2.73 -4.76 -13.04
CA ALA A 41 1.55 -5.29 -13.75
C ALA A 41 1.27 -4.50 -15.04
N LEU A 42 1.34 -3.17 -15.01
CA LEU A 42 1.20 -2.35 -16.22
C LEU A 42 2.29 -2.65 -17.27
N LEU A 43 3.55 -2.85 -16.87
CA LEU A 43 4.62 -3.20 -17.78
C LEU A 43 4.45 -4.57 -18.45
N VAL A 44 3.62 -5.45 -17.86
CA VAL A 44 3.31 -6.79 -18.42
C VAL A 44 2.01 -6.77 -19.23
N PHE A 45 0.94 -6.17 -18.69
CA PHE A 45 -0.43 -6.29 -19.23
C PHE A 45 -0.86 -5.11 -20.10
N SER A 46 -0.06 -4.03 -20.22
CA SER A 46 -0.38 -2.90 -21.10
C SER A 46 0.54 -2.87 -22.32
N TYR A 47 0.33 -1.89 -23.21
CA TYR A 47 1.22 -1.67 -24.35
C TYR A 47 2.67 -1.30 -23.95
N LEU A 48 2.93 -0.96 -22.69
CA LEU A 48 4.29 -0.82 -22.17
C LEU A 48 5.09 -2.13 -22.22
N ASN A 49 4.44 -3.25 -22.47
CA ASN A 49 5.12 -4.53 -22.72
C ASN A 49 6.00 -4.50 -23.99
N MET A 50 5.73 -3.59 -24.92
CA MET A 50 6.56 -3.38 -26.12
C MET A 50 7.89 -2.68 -25.84
N LEU A 51 8.08 -2.09 -24.64
CA LEU A 51 9.33 -1.43 -24.29
C LEU A 51 10.49 -2.43 -24.19
N PRO A 52 11.72 -2.02 -24.52
CA PRO A 52 12.93 -2.84 -24.30
C PRO A 52 13.06 -3.24 -22.83
N LEU A 53 13.59 -4.44 -22.58
CA LEU A 53 13.74 -4.99 -21.23
C LEU A 53 14.53 -4.06 -20.30
N LEU A 54 15.58 -3.44 -20.82
CA LEU A 54 16.39 -2.47 -20.08
C LEU A 54 15.56 -1.28 -19.59
N THR A 55 14.70 -0.72 -20.45
CA THR A 55 13.83 0.42 -20.11
C THR A 55 12.82 0.01 -19.03
N LYS A 56 12.20 -1.18 -19.15
CA LYS A 56 11.29 -1.72 -18.13
C LYS A 56 12.01 -1.87 -16.78
N ALA A 57 13.22 -2.44 -16.80
CA ALA A 57 14.01 -2.64 -15.59
C ALA A 57 14.38 -1.30 -14.93
N LEU A 58 14.83 -0.31 -15.72
CA LEU A 58 15.16 1.03 -15.21
C LEU A 58 13.93 1.72 -14.58
N LEU A 59 12.76 1.64 -15.22
CA LEU A 59 11.52 2.20 -14.69
C LEU A 59 11.14 1.51 -13.38
N LEU A 60 11.21 0.18 -13.28
CA LEU A 60 10.93 -0.54 -12.05
C LEU A 60 11.92 -0.21 -10.94
N VAL A 61 13.20 -0.10 -11.25
CA VAL A 61 14.23 0.31 -10.28
C VAL A 61 13.95 1.74 -9.79
N LEU A 62 13.60 2.66 -10.68
CA LEU A 62 13.25 4.03 -10.33
C LEU A 62 12.05 4.05 -9.37
N VAL A 63 10.96 3.37 -9.73
CA VAL A 63 9.77 3.27 -8.87
C VAL A 63 10.13 2.61 -7.52
N TYR A 64 10.88 1.51 -7.51
CA TYR A 64 11.34 0.85 -6.28
C TYR A 64 12.17 1.79 -5.38
N CYS A 65 13.12 2.51 -5.96
CA CYS A 65 13.98 3.43 -5.20
C CYS A 65 13.17 4.51 -4.48
N PHE A 66 12.23 5.14 -5.18
CA PHE A 66 11.45 6.23 -4.61
C PHE A 66 10.27 5.79 -3.74
N THR A 67 9.66 4.63 -4.00
CA THR A 67 8.52 4.15 -3.20
C THR A 67 8.95 3.32 -1.99
N ILE A 68 10.08 2.61 -2.06
CA ILE A 68 10.53 1.69 -1.01
C ILE A 68 11.84 2.15 -0.39
N ALA A 69 12.93 2.22 -1.19
CA ALA A 69 14.27 2.39 -0.65
C ALA A 69 14.43 3.73 0.07
N LEU A 70 14.06 4.82 -0.57
CA LEU A 70 14.23 6.19 -0.07
C LEU A 70 13.37 6.47 1.17
N PRO A 71 12.05 6.19 1.19
CA PRO A 71 11.26 6.33 2.41
C PRO A 71 11.76 5.48 3.57
N HIS A 72 12.11 4.21 3.31
CA HIS A 72 12.62 3.33 4.36
C HIS A 72 13.94 3.83 4.94
N PHE A 73 14.85 4.31 4.09
CA PHE A 73 16.13 4.87 4.51
C PHE A 73 15.94 6.08 5.43
N PHE A 74 15.13 7.06 5.03
CA PHE A 74 14.90 8.25 5.85
C PHE A 74 14.12 7.95 7.13
N ILE A 75 13.12 7.05 7.09
CA ILE A 75 12.38 6.62 8.28
C ILE A 75 13.32 5.86 9.23
N PHE A 76 14.22 5.02 8.71
CA PHE A 76 15.23 4.33 9.52
C PHE A 76 16.17 5.34 10.19
N LEU A 77 16.67 6.32 9.45
CA LEU A 77 17.56 7.38 9.94
C LEU A 77 16.86 8.21 11.04
N TYR A 78 15.62 8.63 10.77
CA TYR A 78 14.78 9.34 11.74
C TYR A 78 14.59 8.57 13.05
N ARG A 79 14.33 7.26 12.96
CA ARG A 79 14.23 6.38 14.12
C ARG A 79 15.54 6.30 14.90
N LYS A 80 16.65 6.12 14.18
CA LYS A 80 17.98 5.95 14.78
C LYS A 80 18.38 7.19 15.56
N PHE A 81 18.17 8.38 15.00
CA PHE A 81 18.48 9.64 15.66
C PHE A 81 17.63 9.93 16.91
N ASN A 82 16.37 9.46 16.92
CA ASN A 82 15.48 9.67 18.06
C ASN A 82 15.47 8.50 19.06
N GLY A 83 16.24 7.45 18.85
CA GLY A 83 16.27 6.27 19.71
C GLY A 83 14.94 5.49 19.80
N TRP A 84 14.04 5.63 18.80
CA TRP A 84 12.70 5.07 18.87
C TRP A 84 12.61 3.65 18.32
N THR A 85 11.81 2.80 19.00
CA THR A 85 11.47 1.46 18.52
C THR A 85 10.41 1.53 17.40
N ARG A 86 10.31 0.45 16.61
CA ARG A 86 9.26 0.33 15.55
C ARG A 86 7.85 0.51 16.12
N HIS A 87 7.60 0.01 17.32
CA HIS A 87 6.30 0.10 17.98
C HIS A 87 5.93 1.55 18.35
N GLN A 88 6.91 2.34 18.74
CA GLN A 88 6.70 3.75 19.13
C GLN A 88 6.36 4.66 17.95
N LEU A 89 6.82 4.34 16.73
CA LEU A 89 6.40 5.01 15.50
C LEU A 89 4.93 4.75 15.13
N GLY A 90 4.33 3.70 15.66
CA GLY A 90 2.91 3.39 15.48
C GLY A 90 1.96 4.38 16.18
N ARG A 91 2.44 5.20 17.10
CA ARG A 91 1.65 6.27 17.74
C ARG A 91 1.29 7.35 16.72
N ARG A 92 0.05 7.85 16.79
CA ARG A 92 -0.53 8.82 15.86
C ARG A 92 0.36 10.06 15.66
N GLU A 93 0.86 10.64 16.74
CA GLU A 93 1.67 11.86 16.75
C GLU A 93 3.02 11.71 16.02
N ARG A 94 3.58 10.49 15.98
CA ARG A 94 4.89 10.23 15.38
C ARG A 94 4.81 9.82 13.91
N ARG A 95 3.61 9.73 13.34
CA ARG A 95 3.39 9.36 11.94
C ARG A 95 3.58 10.51 10.95
N TYR A 96 3.58 11.76 11.40
CA TYR A 96 3.69 12.91 10.50
C TYR A 96 5.00 12.92 9.72
N VAL A 97 6.14 12.62 10.36
CA VAL A 97 7.43 12.57 9.66
C VAL A 97 7.49 11.43 8.63
N PRO A 98 7.12 10.18 8.95
CA PRO A 98 6.95 9.13 7.94
C PRO A 98 6.04 9.52 6.77
N TYR A 99 4.92 10.18 7.02
CA TYR A 99 4.05 10.69 5.95
C TYR A 99 4.74 11.75 5.10
N ALA A 100 5.36 12.75 5.73
CA ALA A 100 6.05 13.82 5.00
C ALA A 100 7.18 13.28 4.11
N VAL A 101 7.99 12.35 4.62
CA VAL A 101 9.04 11.67 3.85
C VAL A 101 8.45 10.89 2.68
N SER A 102 7.39 10.13 2.91
CA SER A 102 6.74 9.35 1.85
C SER A 102 6.12 10.27 0.79
N ILE A 103 5.41 11.32 1.18
CA ILE A 103 4.80 12.30 0.28
C ILE A 103 5.88 12.97 -0.58
N ALA A 104 6.96 13.46 0.03
CA ALA A 104 8.07 14.09 -0.70
C ALA A 104 8.69 13.12 -1.71
N SER A 105 8.92 11.87 -1.31
CA SER A 105 9.50 10.85 -2.16
C SER A 105 8.59 10.50 -3.35
N TYR A 106 7.30 10.32 -3.12
CA TYR A 106 6.33 10.03 -4.18
C TYR A 106 6.09 11.23 -5.12
N ALA A 107 6.09 12.46 -4.58
CA ALA A 107 6.00 13.67 -5.37
C ALA A 107 7.23 13.85 -6.29
N SER A 108 8.44 13.59 -5.77
CA SER A 108 9.66 13.58 -6.57
C SER A 108 9.62 12.53 -7.68
N LEU A 109 9.15 11.31 -7.37
CA LEU A 109 8.97 10.27 -8.37
C LEU A 109 7.97 10.69 -9.45
N PHE A 110 6.83 11.22 -9.05
CA PHE A 110 5.81 11.70 -10.00
C PHE A 110 6.38 12.76 -10.95
N TYR A 111 7.10 13.75 -10.41
CA TYR A 111 7.76 14.78 -11.20
C TYR A 111 8.76 14.19 -12.20
N ILE A 112 9.62 13.25 -11.79
CA ILE A 112 10.59 12.59 -12.66
C ILE A 112 9.88 11.83 -13.78
N LEU A 113 8.83 11.04 -13.46
CA LEU A 113 8.08 10.26 -14.44
C LEU A 113 7.37 11.16 -15.48
N VAL A 114 6.85 12.32 -15.04
CA VAL A 114 6.32 13.35 -15.96
C VAL A 114 7.40 13.88 -16.86
N SER A 115 8.58 14.20 -16.33
CA SER A 115 9.71 14.78 -17.09
C SER A 115 10.25 13.82 -18.16
N ILE A 116 10.19 12.51 -17.91
CA ILE A 116 10.60 11.50 -18.91
C ILE A 116 9.42 11.00 -19.76
N HIS A 117 8.30 11.71 -19.75
CA HIS A 117 7.12 11.47 -20.58
C HIS A 117 6.52 10.08 -20.46
N VAL A 118 6.48 9.51 -19.25
CA VAL A 118 5.77 8.26 -18.99
C VAL A 118 4.27 8.45 -19.27
N PRO A 119 3.58 7.47 -19.88
CA PRO A 119 2.17 7.58 -20.21
C PRO A 119 1.28 7.90 -19.00
N ARG A 120 0.23 8.70 -19.22
CA ARG A 120 -0.66 9.21 -18.16
C ARG A 120 -1.25 8.11 -17.28
N PHE A 121 -1.70 6.99 -17.88
CA PHE A 121 -2.29 5.88 -17.12
C PHE A 121 -1.29 5.22 -16.14
N ALA A 122 0.01 5.24 -16.45
CA ALA A 122 1.04 4.76 -15.53
C ALA A 122 1.37 5.81 -14.45
N LEU A 123 1.35 7.12 -14.81
CA LEU A 123 1.46 8.21 -13.85
C LEU A 123 0.32 8.18 -12.82
N ALA A 124 -0.89 7.80 -13.24
CA ALA A 124 -2.07 7.75 -12.39
C ALA A 124 -1.90 6.80 -11.19
N ILE A 125 -1.11 5.71 -11.31
CA ILE A 125 -0.80 4.83 -10.19
C ILE A 125 -0.01 5.58 -9.10
N ILE A 126 1.02 6.32 -9.51
CA ILE A 126 1.86 7.06 -8.55
C ILE A 126 1.10 8.23 -7.96
N ALA A 127 0.29 8.93 -8.77
CA ALA A 127 -0.59 9.99 -8.30
C ALA A 127 -1.64 9.46 -7.32
N GLY A 128 -2.23 8.29 -7.58
CA GLY A 128 -3.14 7.61 -6.67
C GLY A 128 -2.47 7.26 -5.34
N ALA A 129 -1.27 6.70 -5.39
CA ALA A 129 -0.51 6.39 -4.18
C ALA A 129 -0.10 7.66 -3.40
N LEU A 130 0.28 8.73 -4.09
CA LEU A 130 0.58 10.04 -3.50
C LEU A 130 -0.66 10.64 -2.84
N SER A 131 -1.80 10.67 -3.54
CA SER A 131 -3.06 11.22 -3.02
C SER A 131 -3.53 10.47 -1.77
N ILE A 132 -3.43 9.14 -1.76
CA ILE A 132 -3.72 8.32 -0.58
C ILE A 132 -2.82 8.72 0.60
N GLN A 133 -1.53 8.93 0.39
CA GLN A 133 -0.62 9.36 1.46
C GLN A 133 -1.00 10.75 2.00
N VAL A 134 -1.31 11.69 1.12
CA VAL A 134 -1.73 13.05 1.50
C VAL A 134 -3.05 13.01 2.29
N VAL A 135 -4.07 12.33 1.77
CA VAL A 135 -5.38 12.24 2.44
C VAL A 135 -5.26 11.51 3.77
N CYS A 136 -4.51 10.40 3.83
CA CYS A 136 -4.26 9.70 5.09
C CYS A 136 -3.50 10.58 6.11
N ALA A 137 -2.55 11.40 5.67
CA ALA A 137 -1.84 12.35 6.54
C ALA A 137 -2.77 13.42 7.11
N LEU A 138 -3.65 13.99 6.26
CA LEU A 138 -4.64 14.98 6.67
C LEU A 138 -5.67 14.39 7.65
N VAL A 139 -6.22 13.23 7.33
CA VAL A 139 -7.20 12.55 8.19
C VAL A 139 -6.56 12.07 9.50
N ASN A 140 -5.26 11.74 9.50
CA ASN A 140 -4.53 11.35 10.71
C ASN A 140 -4.54 12.45 11.79
N SER A 141 -4.84 13.70 11.43
CA SER A 141 -5.02 14.79 12.40
C SER A 141 -6.23 14.55 13.33
N ARG A 142 -7.28 13.87 12.87
CA ARG A 142 -8.52 13.59 13.62
C ARG A 142 -8.75 12.10 13.90
N LEU A 143 -8.49 11.24 12.94
CA LEU A 143 -8.74 9.81 13.01
C LEU A 143 -7.48 9.03 12.63
N LYS A 144 -7.15 7.99 13.38
CA LYS A 144 -6.09 7.05 13.02
C LYS A 144 -6.60 6.14 11.91
N VAL A 145 -6.13 6.33 10.66
CA VAL A 145 -6.51 5.51 9.51
C VAL A 145 -5.43 4.48 9.19
N SER A 146 -5.83 3.33 8.66
CA SER A 146 -4.91 2.28 8.22
C SER A 146 -4.41 2.54 6.81
N THR A 147 -3.12 2.88 6.67
CA THR A 147 -2.48 3.08 5.37
C THR A 147 -2.42 1.80 4.52
N HIS A 148 -2.36 0.61 5.15
CA HIS A 148 -2.41 -0.68 4.45
C HIS A 148 -3.78 -0.91 3.82
N ALA A 149 -4.86 -0.63 4.58
CA ALA A 149 -6.22 -0.71 4.08
C ALA A 149 -6.47 0.33 2.97
N ALA A 150 -5.94 1.55 3.12
CA ALA A 150 -6.05 2.59 2.10
C ALA A 150 -5.31 2.21 0.81
N ALA A 151 -4.10 1.66 0.91
CA ALA A 151 -3.35 1.24 -0.25
C ALA A 151 -4.01 0.06 -0.98
N SER A 152 -4.53 -0.95 -0.26
CA SER A 152 -5.27 -2.05 -0.89
C SER A 152 -6.60 -1.61 -1.50
N GLY A 153 -7.32 -0.69 -0.85
CA GLY A 153 -8.50 -0.02 -1.43
C GLY A 153 -8.17 0.77 -2.69
N GLY A 154 -7.00 1.42 -2.71
CA GLY A 154 -6.50 2.15 -3.88
C GLY A 154 -6.31 1.26 -5.11
N VAL A 155 -5.81 0.04 -4.92
CA VAL A 155 -5.72 -0.94 -6.02
C VAL A 155 -7.10 -1.29 -6.58
N VAL A 156 -8.09 -1.53 -5.70
CA VAL A 156 -9.46 -1.81 -6.13
C VAL A 156 -10.05 -0.64 -6.93
N GLY A 157 -9.94 0.60 -6.39
CA GLY A 157 -10.43 1.79 -7.06
C GLY A 157 -9.75 2.06 -8.41
N SER A 158 -8.43 1.93 -8.47
CA SER A 158 -7.67 2.09 -9.72
C SER A 158 -8.06 1.04 -10.76
N LEU A 159 -8.24 -0.21 -10.35
CA LEU A 159 -8.66 -1.28 -11.27
C LEU A 159 -10.06 -1.03 -11.85
N MET A 160 -11.01 -0.56 -11.02
CA MET A 160 -12.34 -0.16 -11.50
C MET A 160 -12.26 0.95 -12.56
N ALA A 161 -11.43 1.97 -12.31
CA ALA A 161 -11.25 3.08 -13.24
C ALA A 161 -10.56 2.63 -14.55
N PHE A 162 -9.52 1.79 -14.46
CA PHE A 162 -8.88 1.22 -15.65
C PHE A 162 -9.85 0.37 -16.49
N ALA A 163 -10.73 -0.39 -15.84
CA ALA A 163 -11.75 -1.18 -16.54
C ALA A 163 -12.70 -0.29 -17.36
N LEU A 164 -13.05 0.88 -16.83
CA LEU A 164 -13.87 1.87 -17.54
C LEU A 164 -13.11 2.51 -18.72
N ILE A 165 -11.84 2.89 -18.52
CA ILE A 165 -11.03 3.56 -19.56
C ILE A 165 -10.69 2.60 -20.70
N PHE A 166 -10.28 1.37 -20.37
CA PHE A 166 -9.81 0.39 -21.35
C PHE A 166 -10.91 -0.59 -21.80
N SER A 167 -12.14 -0.43 -21.29
CA SER A 167 -13.32 -1.23 -21.64
C SER A 167 -13.08 -2.74 -21.60
N PHE A 168 -12.39 -3.25 -20.57
CA PHE A 168 -12.17 -4.67 -20.35
C PHE A 168 -13.01 -5.21 -19.18
N ASP A 169 -13.28 -6.52 -19.16
CA ASP A 169 -13.96 -7.16 -18.03
C ASP A 169 -13.00 -7.33 -16.84
N PRO A 170 -13.19 -6.58 -15.74
CA PRO A 170 -12.32 -6.64 -14.58
C PRO A 170 -12.76 -7.69 -13.55
N THR A 171 -13.86 -8.43 -13.77
CA THR A 171 -14.56 -9.21 -12.73
C THR A 171 -13.61 -10.12 -11.94
N GLY A 172 -12.81 -10.93 -12.65
CA GLY A 172 -11.86 -11.83 -11.99
C GLY A 172 -10.79 -11.09 -11.16
N TRP A 173 -10.24 -10.02 -11.72
CA TRP A 173 -9.23 -9.20 -11.04
C TRP A 173 -9.83 -8.41 -9.87
N LEU A 174 -11.06 -7.91 -9.99
CA LEU A 174 -11.77 -7.25 -8.89
C LEU A 174 -12.06 -8.23 -7.75
N CYS A 175 -12.56 -9.42 -8.05
CA CYS A 175 -12.74 -10.45 -7.02
C CYS A 175 -11.43 -10.74 -6.27
N LEU A 176 -10.34 -10.92 -7.01
CA LEU A 176 -9.03 -11.17 -6.41
C LEU A 176 -8.56 -9.99 -5.53
N THR A 177 -8.61 -8.77 -6.05
CA THR A 177 -8.13 -7.58 -5.30
C THR A 177 -8.99 -7.26 -4.10
N VAL A 178 -10.30 -7.47 -4.16
CA VAL A 178 -11.22 -7.34 -3.01
C VAL A 178 -10.91 -8.38 -1.94
N LEU A 179 -10.70 -9.65 -2.33
CA LEU A 179 -10.29 -10.70 -1.40
C LEU A 179 -8.97 -10.38 -0.73
N LEU A 180 -7.96 -9.94 -1.50
CA LEU A 180 -6.66 -9.54 -0.96
C LEU A 180 -6.79 -8.33 -0.01
N SER A 181 -7.63 -7.35 -0.34
CA SER A 181 -7.92 -6.21 0.55
C SER A 181 -8.58 -6.67 1.86
N GLY A 182 -9.52 -7.62 1.79
CA GLY A 182 -10.11 -8.25 2.96
C GLY A 182 -9.08 -8.99 3.82
N MET A 183 -8.16 -9.74 3.19
CA MET A 183 -7.06 -10.40 3.90
C MET A 183 -6.14 -9.41 4.63
N VAL A 184 -5.78 -8.30 3.95
CA VAL A 184 -4.99 -7.22 4.56
C VAL A 184 -5.72 -6.61 5.76
N CYS A 185 -7.00 -6.29 5.63
CA CYS A 185 -7.80 -5.75 6.72
C CYS A 185 -7.87 -6.72 7.91
N THR A 186 -8.12 -8.01 7.64
CA THR A 186 -8.13 -9.06 8.66
C THR A 186 -6.78 -9.18 9.36
N ALA A 187 -5.67 -9.16 8.61
CA ALA A 187 -4.33 -9.21 9.18
C ALA A 187 -4.06 -8.02 10.12
N ARG A 188 -4.45 -6.81 9.72
CA ARG A 188 -4.30 -5.60 10.56
C ARG A 188 -5.17 -5.63 11.81
N PHE A 189 -6.36 -6.22 11.71
CA PHE A 189 -7.27 -6.42 12.84
C PHE A 189 -6.72 -7.46 13.82
N VAL A 190 -6.29 -8.63 13.34
CA VAL A 190 -5.68 -9.70 14.14
C VAL A 190 -4.43 -9.20 14.89
N LEU A 191 -3.59 -8.40 14.24
CA LEU A 191 -2.42 -7.78 14.84
C LEU A 191 -2.76 -6.66 15.85
N ARG A 192 -4.05 -6.39 16.09
CA ARG A 192 -4.56 -5.34 17.00
C ARG A 192 -3.96 -3.94 16.72
N GLN A 193 -3.63 -3.66 15.47
CA GLN A 193 -3.03 -2.39 15.08
C GLN A 193 -4.08 -1.35 14.70
N HIS A 194 -5.25 -1.80 14.25
CA HIS A 194 -6.37 -0.98 13.83
C HIS A 194 -7.72 -1.59 14.21
N THR A 195 -8.71 -0.71 14.44
CA THR A 195 -10.13 -1.08 14.61
C THR A 195 -10.81 -1.25 13.24
N LEU A 196 -11.95 -1.95 13.19
CA LEU A 196 -12.72 -2.11 11.96
C LEU A 196 -13.12 -0.76 11.33
N ARG A 197 -13.43 0.23 12.16
CA ARG A 197 -13.75 1.59 11.72
C ARG A 197 -12.56 2.27 11.04
N GLU A 198 -11.35 2.15 11.59
CA GLU A 198 -10.11 2.70 11.00
C GLU A 198 -9.75 2.01 9.68
N LEU A 199 -10.06 0.72 9.56
CA LEU A 199 -9.88 -0.06 8.33
C LEU A 199 -10.90 0.34 7.27
N GLY A 200 -12.18 0.45 7.62
CA GLY A 200 -13.24 0.86 6.70
C GLY A 200 -12.98 2.24 6.09
N TRP A 201 -12.63 3.23 6.91
CA TRP A 201 -12.21 4.55 6.41
C TRP A 201 -10.97 4.47 5.52
N GLY A 202 -10.00 3.61 5.86
CA GLY A 202 -8.84 3.39 5.02
C GLY A 202 -9.22 2.89 3.64
N VAL A 203 -10.01 1.82 3.55
CA VAL A 203 -10.46 1.25 2.26
C VAL A 203 -11.24 2.30 1.45
N ALA A 204 -12.17 3.03 2.07
CA ALA A 204 -12.98 4.05 1.39
C ALA A 204 -12.09 5.17 0.79
N ILE A 205 -11.15 5.70 1.57
CA ILE A 205 -10.19 6.70 1.09
C ILE A 205 -9.39 6.13 -0.09
N GLY A 206 -8.91 4.89 0.05
CA GLY A 206 -8.14 4.24 -1.00
C GLY A 206 -8.92 4.10 -2.30
N VAL A 207 -10.13 3.55 -2.26
CA VAL A 207 -10.98 3.35 -3.44
C VAL A 207 -11.26 4.69 -4.13
N VAL A 208 -11.65 5.72 -3.39
CA VAL A 208 -11.95 7.05 -3.97
C VAL A 208 -10.69 7.66 -4.59
N CYS A 209 -9.57 7.71 -3.87
CA CYS A 209 -8.34 8.30 -4.41
C CYS A 209 -7.82 7.53 -5.63
N GLY A 210 -7.80 6.20 -5.56
CA GLY A 210 -7.34 5.37 -6.67
C GLY A 210 -8.21 5.53 -7.91
N PHE A 211 -9.53 5.51 -7.75
CA PHE A 211 -10.48 5.71 -8.84
C PHE A 211 -10.35 7.10 -9.46
N CYS A 212 -10.40 8.16 -8.65
CA CYS A 212 -10.34 9.53 -9.16
C CYS A 212 -9.01 9.82 -9.86
N CYS A 213 -7.87 9.39 -9.31
CA CYS A 213 -6.59 9.67 -9.95
C CYS A 213 -6.46 9.00 -11.32
N VAL A 214 -7.02 7.81 -11.52
CA VAL A 214 -6.98 7.13 -12.82
C VAL A 214 -7.93 7.80 -13.83
N ILE A 215 -9.10 8.29 -13.39
CA ILE A 215 -10.07 8.94 -14.29
C ILE A 215 -9.60 10.33 -14.73
N PHE A 216 -8.95 11.10 -13.84
CA PHE A 216 -8.68 12.53 -14.09
C PHE A 216 -7.25 12.84 -14.55
N ILE A 217 -6.33 11.88 -14.51
CA ILE A 217 -4.96 12.03 -15.04
C ILE A 217 -4.83 11.39 -16.41
#